data_22316197d3ff9c793539ab6468b6c30f
#
_entry.id   22316197d3ff9c793539ab6468b6c30f
#
_cell.length_a   1.000
_cell.length_b   1.000
_cell.length_c   1.000
_cell.angle_alpha   90.00
_cell.angle_beta   90.00
_cell.angle_gamma   90.00
#
_symmetry.space_group_name_H-M   'P 1'
#
loop_
_entity.id
_entity.type
_entity.pdbx_description
1 polymer ?
#
loop_
_entity_poly.entity_id
_entity_poly.type
_entity_poly.pdbx_seq_one_letter_code
_entity_poly.pdbx_strand_id
1 'polypeptide(L)'
;MYNYNEHYEQVVKESKDILDGAKAQYEGMKKKYNKETLQAEAGALLRRTNEDLLSIKRTFIAEAQEGLQTNKNTILERRELVQQAKTTQDKILQELEKANTIKELESQLILANSVNDIMEILDNNITDPTVFEIVKGKAYMLVPEKETKLAIRSKKYKDPQIAEIDNDIAQVQYMDSDFLSPVLPLGVDSVESYVTGVDMSNFFFGGVK
;
A
#
# COMPACT_ATOMS: atom_id res chain seq x y z
N MET A 1 3.79 2.78 -17.36
CA MET A 1 3.27 3.06 -16.00
C MET A 1 3.86 2.02 -15.06
N TYR A 2 4.41 2.41 -13.92
CA TYR A 2 4.96 1.50 -12.92
C TYR A 2 3.84 0.62 -12.35
N ASN A 3 4.06 -0.69 -12.26
CA ASN A 3 3.12 -1.66 -11.70
C ASN A 3 3.65 -2.13 -10.34
N TYR A 4 3.09 -1.58 -9.28
CA TYR A 4 3.48 -1.87 -7.89
C TYR A 4 3.31 -3.36 -7.54
N ASN A 5 2.15 -3.94 -7.86
CA ASN A 5 1.84 -5.32 -7.49
C ASN A 5 2.78 -6.33 -8.17
N GLU A 6 3.04 -6.15 -9.46
CA GLU A 6 3.95 -7.02 -10.21
C GLU A 6 5.38 -6.94 -9.66
N HIS A 7 5.86 -5.73 -9.36
CA HIS A 7 7.19 -5.54 -8.79
C HIS A 7 7.27 -6.13 -7.38
N TYR A 8 6.22 -5.96 -6.56
CA TYR A 8 6.16 -6.55 -5.23
C TYR A 8 6.20 -8.08 -5.26
N GLU A 9 5.41 -8.72 -6.13
CA GLU A 9 5.43 -10.18 -6.31
C GLU A 9 6.81 -10.69 -6.74
N GLN A 10 7.49 -9.96 -7.62
CA GLN A 10 8.86 -10.29 -8.04
C GLN A 10 9.83 -10.23 -6.86
N VAL A 11 9.77 -9.19 -6.06
CA VAL A 11 10.64 -8.99 -4.89
C VAL A 11 10.39 -10.06 -3.82
N VAL A 12 9.13 -10.43 -3.57
CA VAL A 12 8.78 -11.54 -2.67
C VAL A 12 9.39 -12.85 -3.17
N LYS A 13 9.32 -13.12 -4.48
CA LYS A 13 9.92 -14.31 -5.08
C LYS A 13 11.44 -14.32 -4.95
N GLU A 14 12.10 -13.22 -5.28
CA GLU A 14 13.56 -13.09 -5.16
C GLU A 14 14.03 -13.27 -3.71
N SER A 15 13.31 -12.68 -2.76
CA SER A 15 13.60 -12.84 -1.33
C SER A 15 13.45 -14.29 -0.87
N LYS A 16 12.45 -15.00 -1.38
CA LYS A 16 12.26 -16.42 -1.10
C LYS A 16 13.38 -17.28 -1.69
N ASP A 17 13.80 -17.00 -2.93
CA ASP A 17 14.88 -17.71 -3.59
C ASP A 17 16.22 -17.57 -2.80
N ILE A 18 16.48 -16.38 -2.24
CA ILE A 18 17.65 -16.14 -1.38
C ILE A 18 17.55 -16.97 -0.10
N LEU A 19 16.40 -17.00 0.56
CA LEU A 19 16.19 -17.77 1.78
C LEU A 19 16.33 -19.27 1.54
N ASP A 20 15.72 -19.79 0.49
CA ASP A 20 15.81 -21.20 0.10
C ASP A 20 17.24 -21.59 -0.27
N GLY A 21 17.97 -20.70 -0.97
CA GLY A 21 19.38 -20.87 -1.28
C GLY A 21 20.26 -20.93 -0.02
N ALA A 22 20.03 -20.04 0.94
CA ALA A 22 20.73 -20.02 2.22
C ALA A 22 20.46 -21.30 3.04
N LYS A 23 19.22 -21.76 3.07
CA LYS A 23 18.83 -23.00 3.73
C LYS A 23 19.53 -24.22 3.12
N ALA A 24 19.57 -24.32 1.79
CA ALA A 24 20.27 -25.39 1.09
C ALA A 24 21.77 -25.37 1.36
N GLN A 25 22.40 -24.19 1.41
CA GLN A 25 23.82 -24.03 1.77
C GLN A 25 24.08 -24.51 3.22
N TYR A 26 23.23 -24.11 4.16
CA TYR A 26 23.36 -24.54 5.57
C TYR A 26 23.25 -26.06 5.72
N GLU A 27 22.30 -26.70 5.02
CA GLU A 27 22.18 -28.16 5.02
C GLU A 27 23.43 -28.84 4.39
N GLY A 28 24.04 -28.23 3.40
CA GLY A 28 25.31 -28.67 2.83
C GLY A 28 26.47 -28.57 3.84
N MET A 29 26.51 -27.48 4.60
CA MET A 29 27.54 -27.24 5.65
C MET A 29 27.44 -28.25 6.79
N LYS A 30 26.23 -28.61 7.24
CA LYS A 30 26.01 -29.65 8.27
C LYS A 30 26.68 -30.98 7.96
N LYS A 31 26.79 -31.31 6.65
CA LYS A 31 27.40 -32.55 6.19
C LYS A 31 28.92 -32.50 6.15
N LYS A 32 29.50 -31.29 6.12
CA LYS A 32 30.94 -31.08 5.87
C LYS A 32 31.72 -30.67 7.10
N TYR A 33 31.11 -29.91 8.01
CA TYR A 33 31.80 -29.23 9.08
C TYR A 33 31.52 -29.84 10.45
N ASN A 34 32.51 -29.74 11.34
CA ASN A 34 32.31 -30.00 12.76
C ASN A 34 31.47 -28.86 13.40
N LYS A 35 31.02 -29.03 14.62
CA LYS A 35 30.09 -28.11 15.30
C LYS A 35 30.61 -26.68 15.39
N GLU A 36 31.88 -26.48 15.70
CA GLU A 36 32.47 -25.14 15.87
C GLU A 36 32.60 -24.40 14.56
N THR A 37 33.14 -25.09 13.54
CA THR A 37 33.25 -24.54 12.17
C THR A 37 31.87 -24.26 11.58
N LEU A 38 30.91 -25.17 11.78
CA LEU A 38 29.53 -24.96 11.33
C LEU A 38 28.91 -23.71 11.93
N GLN A 39 29.11 -23.44 13.23
CA GLN A 39 28.57 -22.27 13.88
C GLN A 39 29.17 -20.97 13.32
N ALA A 40 30.47 -20.93 13.07
CA ALA A 40 31.13 -19.77 12.48
C ALA A 40 30.65 -19.50 11.05
N GLU A 41 30.60 -20.53 10.21
CA GLU A 41 30.18 -20.44 8.81
C GLU A 41 28.68 -20.13 8.69
N ALA A 42 27.84 -20.71 9.54
CA ALA A 42 26.42 -20.38 9.61
C ALA A 42 26.20 -18.89 9.98
N GLY A 43 26.96 -18.37 10.94
CA GLY A 43 26.91 -16.94 11.28
C GLY A 43 27.32 -16.02 10.12
N ALA A 44 28.30 -16.44 9.30
CA ALA A 44 28.68 -15.70 8.11
C ALA A 44 27.63 -15.79 7.01
N LEU A 45 27.04 -16.96 6.80
CA LEU A 45 25.94 -17.16 5.85
C LEU A 45 24.72 -16.29 6.22
N LEU A 46 24.29 -16.32 7.47
CA LEU A 46 23.15 -15.53 7.95
C LEU A 46 23.37 -14.02 7.79
N ARG A 47 24.58 -13.53 8.07
CA ARG A 47 24.89 -12.10 7.83
C ARG A 47 24.73 -11.73 6.36
N ARG A 48 25.30 -12.51 5.43
CA ARG A 48 25.16 -12.27 3.97
C ARG A 48 23.70 -12.32 3.55
N THR A 49 22.97 -13.35 3.96
CA THR A 49 21.54 -13.48 3.64
C THR A 49 20.74 -12.26 4.11
N ASN A 50 21.00 -11.77 5.33
CA ASN A 50 20.34 -10.56 5.83
C ASN A 50 20.74 -9.30 5.04
N GLU A 51 22.01 -9.16 4.67
CA GLU A 51 22.51 -8.05 3.85
C GLU A 51 21.84 -8.04 2.46
N ASP A 52 21.71 -9.20 1.82
CA ASP A 52 21.07 -9.36 0.52
C ASP A 52 19.58 -9.01 0.60
N LEU A 53 18.86 -9.51 1.62
CA LEU A 53 17.44 -9.19 1.84
C LEU A 53 17.22 -7.71 2.13
N LEU A 54 18.10 -7.09 2.93
CA LEU A 54 18.04 -5.65 3.20
C LEU A 54 18.35 -4.81 1.95
N SER A 55 19.23 -5.30 1.09
CA SER A 55 19.53 -4.64 -0.19
C SER A 55 18.31 -4.66 -1.11
N ILE A 56 17.69 -5.82 -1.30
CA ILE A 56 16.47 -5.96 -2.10
C ILE A 56 15.37 -5.05 -1.57
N LYS A 57 15.13 -5.08 -0.26
CA LYS A 57 14.14 -4.23 0.40
C LYS A 57 14.36 -2.75 0.09
N ARG A 58 15.59 -2.25 0.27
CA ARG A 58 15.92 -0.84 0.05
C ARG A 58 15.72 -0.45 -1.42
N THR A 59 16.16 -1.30 -2.34
CA THR A 59 15.98 -1.08 -3.78
C THR A 59 14.50 -1.02 -4.12
N PHE A 60 13.72 -1.99 -3.67
CA PHE A 60 12.28 -2.01 -3.89
C PHE A 60 11.57 -0.77 -3.37
N ILE A 61 11.83 -0.35 -2.13
CA ILE A 61 11.22 0.83 -1.54
C ILE A 61 11.54 2.09 -2.38
N ALA A 62 12.80 2.26 -2.78
CA ALA A 62 13.21 3.41 -3.58
C ALA A 62 12.54 3.42 -4.97
N GLU A 63 12.56 2.31 -5.68
CA GLU A 63 11.97 2.18 -7.02
C GLU A 63 10.44 2.28 -6.98
N ALA A 64 9.80 1.71 -5.96
CA ALA A 64 8.36 1.81 -5.78
C ALA A 64 7.91 3.25 -5.51
N GLN A 65 8.61 3.98 -4.64
CA GLN A 65 8.31 5.38 -4.36
C GLN A 65 8.48 6.26 -5.60
N GLU A 66 9.59 6.10 -6.33
CA GLU A 66 9.85 6.85 -7.56
C GLU A 66 8.82 6.52 -8.66
N GLY A 67 8.55 5.23 -8.88
CA GLY A 67 7.60 4.77 -9.88
C GLY A 67 6.17 5.22 -9.62
N LEU A 68 5.69 5.12 -8.38
CA LEU A 68 4.36 5.58 -7.98
C LEU A 68 4.23 7.10 -8.08
N GLN A 69 5.27 7.86 -7.66
CA GLN A 69 5.27 9.31 -7.80
C GLN A 69 5.26 9.73 -9.28
N THR A 70 5.98 9.04 -10.13
CA THR A 70 5.98 9.25 -11.58
C THR A 70 4.60 8.96 -12.19
N ASN A 71 3.94 7.88 -11.78
CA ASN A 71 2.58 7.58 -12.19
C ASN A 71 1.61 8.72 -11.82
N LYS A 72 1.69 9.21 -10.59
CA LYS A 72 0.88 10.31 -10.10
C LYS A 72 1.08 11.59 -10.94
N ASN A 73 2.32 11.97 -11.19
CA ASN A 73 2.66 13.14 -11.99
C ASN A 73 2.15 13.00 -13.44
N THR A 74 2.31 11.82 -14.05
CA THR A 74 1.82 11.54 -15.40
C THR A 74 0.31 11.69 -15.51
N ILE A 75 -0.46 11.27 -14.50
CA ILE A 75 -1.92 11.44 -14.47
C ILE A 75 -2.27 12.93 -14.40
N LEU A 76 -1.62 13.68 -13.54
CA LEU A 76 -1.87 15.13 -13.40
C LEU A 76 -1.55 15.89 -14.69
N GLU A 77 -0.39 15.65 -15.30
CA GLU A 77 0.01 16.27 -16.57
C GLU A 77 -0.98 15.95 -17.70
N ARG A 78 -1.39 14.69 -17.83
CA ARG A 78 -2.40 14.30 -18.86
C ARG A 78 -3.72 15.03 -18.65
N ARG A 79 -4.16 15.22 -17.41
CA ARG A 79 -5.39 15.97 -17.10
C ARG A 79 -5.28 17.44 -17.50
N GLU A 80 -4.15 18.06 -17.21
CA GLU A 80 -3.90 19.45 -17.63
C GLU A 80 -3.94 19.59 -19.15
N LEU A 81 -3.26 18.69 -19.88
CA LEU A 81 -3.26 18.69 -21.34
C LEU A 81 -4.68 18.50 -21.92
N VAL A 82 -5.46 17.57 -21.36
CA VAL A 82 -6.86 17.35 -21.77
C VAL A 82 -7.70 18.59 -21.50
N GLN A 83 -7.54 19.26 -20.36
CA GLN A 83 -8.28 20.49 -20.06
C GLN A 83 -7.93 21.64 -21.01
N GLN A 84 -6.63 21.77 -21.36
CA GLN A 84 -6.17 22.81 -22.31
C GLN A 84 -6.69 22.56 -23.73
N ALA A 85 -6.80 21.29 -24.15
CA ALA A 85 -7.25 20.90 -25.49
C ALA A 85 -8.77 20.99 -25.70
N LYS A 86 -9.56 21.16 -24.63
CA LYS A 86 -11.04 21.20 -24.73
C LYS A 86 -11.54 22.39 -25.48
N THR A 87 -12.43 22.11 -26.46
CA THR A 87 -13.20 23.15 -27.17
C THR A 87 -14.25 23.78 -26.26
N THR A 88 -14.83 24.91 -26.69
CA THR A 88 -15.93 25.54 -25.95
C THR A 88 -17.14 24.61 -25.82
N GLN A 89 -17.40 23.79 -26.84
CA GLN A 89 -18.49 22.82 -26.84
C GLN A 89 -18.25 21.71 -25.83
N ASP A 90 -17.01 21.18 -25.74
CA ASP A 90 -16.64 20.17 -24.75
C ASP A 90 -16.79 20.70 -23.32
N LYS A 91 -16.44 21.97 -23.08
CA LYS A 91 -16.62 22.61 -21.78
C LYS A 91 -18.09 22.72 -21.38
N ILE A 92 -18.96 23.08 -22.32
CA ILE A 92 -20.43 23.15 -22.09
C ILE A 92 -20.99 21.76 -21.76
N LEU A 93 -20.59 20.72 -22.52
CA LEU A 93 -21.00 19.34 -22.24
C LEU A 93 -20.56 18.88 -20.89
N GLN A 94 -19.32 19.18 -20.51
CA GLN A 94 -18.77 18.83 -19.19
C GLN A 94 -19.55 19.50 -18.04
N GLU A 95 -19.94 20.77 -18.18
CA GLU A 95 -20.74 21.47 -17.18
C GLU A 95 -22.17 20.89 -17.09
N LEU A 96 -22.75 20.44 -18.20
CA LEU A 96 -24.03 19.72 -18.18
C LEU A 96 -23.94 18.36 -17.49
N GLU A 97 -22.88 17.60 -17.75
CA GLU A 97 -22.61 16.33 -17.08
C GLU A 97 -22.44 16.54 -15.55
N LYS A 98 -21.68 17.54 -15.15
CA LYS A 98 -21.55 17.90 -13.71
C LYS A 98 -22.89 18.23 -13.08
N ALA A 99 -23.72 19.04 -13.77
CA ALA A 99 -25.03 19.41 -13.26
C ALA A 99 -25.96 18.19 -13.09
N ASN A 100 -25.90 17.23 -14.02
CA ASN A 100 -26.66 15.98 -13.90
C ASN A 100 -26.17 15.12 -12.74
N THR A 101 -24.86 14.96 -12.62
CA THR A 101 -24.24 14.23 -11.50
C THR A 101 -24.63 14.85 -10.15
N ILE A 102 -24.60 16.19 -10.03
CA ILE A 102 -25.04 16.87 -8.80
C ILE A 102 -26.48 16.51 -8.47
N LYS A 103 -27.41 16.56 -9.45
CA LYS A 103 -28.82 16.22 -9.22
C LYS A 103 -29.02 14.77 -8.78
N GLU A 104 -28.28 13.84 -9.37
CA GLU A 104 -28.34 12.43 -8.98
C GLU A 104 -27.85 12.23 -7.54
N LEU A 105 -26.72 12.82 -7.18
CA LEU A 105 -26.14 12.72 -5.85
C LEU A 105 -27.03 13.45 -4.80
N GLU A 106 -27.62 14.61 -5.14
CA GLU A 106 -28.60 15.27 -4.28
C GLU A 106 -29.82 14.37 -4.03
N SER A 107 -30.30 13.66 -5.04
CA SER A 107 -31.41 12.70 -4.90
C SER A 107 -31.01 11.54 -3.99
N GLN A 108 -29.81 11.01 -4.12
CA GLN A 108 -29.29 9.96 -3.24
C GLN A 108 -29.16 10.45 -1.80
N LEU A 109 -28.66 11.66 -1.58
CA LEU A 109 -28.59 12.27 -0.25
C LEU A 109 -29.95 12.41 0.42
N ILE A 110 -31.00 12.80 -0.34
CA ILE A 110 -32.37 12.91 0.20
C ILE A 110 -32.93 11.54 0.57
N LEU A 111 -32.53 10.48 -0.15
CA LEU A 111 -32.97 9.11 0.10
C LEU A 111 -32.10 8.39 1.16
N ALA A 112 -31.01 8.98 1.58
CA ALA A 112 -30.13 8.41 2.58
C ALA A 112 -30.85 8.28 3.94
N ASN A 113 -30.81 7.08 4.52
CA ASN A 113 -31.51 6.77 5.76
C ASN A 113 -30.60 6.89 7.00
N SER A 114 -29.31 6.99 6.79
CA SER A 114 -28.31 7.05 7.86
C SER A 114 -27.16 8.01 7.53
N VAL A 115 -26.44 8.39 8.57
CA VAL A 115 -25.19 9.15 8.43
C VAL A 115 -24.15 8.38 7.63
N ASN A 116 -24.11 7.06 7.78
CA ASN A 116 -23.19 6.20 7.04
C ASN A 116 -23.47 6.24 5.54
N ASP A 117 -24.75 6.23 5.13
CA ASP A 117 -25.12 6.34 3.71
C ASP A 117 -24.65 7.69 3.13
N ILE A 118 -24.80 8.77 3.89
CA ILE A 118 -24.34 10.11 3.50
C ILE A 118 -22.80 10.13 3.34
N MET A 119 -22.09 9.51 4.28
CA MET A 119 -20.63 9.46 4.23
C MET A 119 -20.15 8.59 3.06
N GLU A 120 -20.84 7.50 2.75
CA GLU A 120 -20.56 6.64 1.60
C GLU A 120 -20.75 7.38 0.26
N ILE A 121 -21.83 8.15 0.14
CA ILE A 121 -22.06 9.01 -1.05
C ILE A 121 -20.92 10.01 -1.24
N LEU A 122 -20.37 10.57 -0.16
CA LEU A 122 -19.26 11.52 -0.21
C LEU A 122 -17.89 10.83 -0.46
N ASP A 123 -17.74 9.56 -0.07
CA ASP A 123 -16.49 8.80 -0.27
C ASP A 123 -16.42 8.12 -1.64
N ASN A 124 -17.57 7.78 -2.22
CA ASN A 124 -17.66 7.01 -3.43
C ASN A 124 -18.17 7.85 -4.62
N ASN A 125 -17.60 7.58 -5.81
CA ASN A 125 -18.11 8.01 -7.11
C ASN A 125 -18.06 9.51 -7.45
N ILE A 126 -17.48 10.39 -6.66
CA ILE A 126 -17.33 11.79 -7.02
C ILE A 126 -15.93 12.03 -7.60
N THR A 127 -15.86 12.14 -8.93
CA THR A 127 -14.59 12.31 -9.66
C THR A 127 -14.21 13.77 -9.91
N ASP A 128 -15.12 14.72 -9.65
CA ASP A 128 -14.90 16.16 -9.86
C ASP A 128 -14.89 16.89 -8.50
N PRO A 129 -13.84 17.66 -8.18
CA PRO A 129 -13.74 18.38 -6.91
C PRO A 129 -14.84 19.43 -6.71
N THR A 130 -15.33 20.06 -7.79
CA THR A 130 -16.41 21.06 -7.70
C THR A 130 -17.73 20.40 -7.36
N VAL A 131 -18.03 19.24 -7.99
CA VAL A 131 -19.19 18.43 -7.66
C VAL A 131 -19.14 17.99 -6.20
N PHE A 132 -17.96 17.51 -5.74
CA PHE A 132 -17.76 17.11 -4.36
C PHE A 132 -18.10 18.24 -3.37
N GLU A 133 -17.57 19.44 -3.55
CA GLU A 133 -17.83 20.55 -2.62
C GLU A 133 -19.31 20.98 -2.62
N ILE A 134 -20.01 20.93 -3.77
CA ILE A 134 -21.43 21.21 -3.84
C ILE A 134 -22.25 20.15 -3.09
N VAL A 135 -21.99 18.87 -3.36
CA VAL A 135 -22.69 17.74 -2.73
C VAL A 135 -22.43 17.70 -1.23
N LYS A 136 -21.19 17.94 -0.81
CA LYS A 136 -20.80 18.08 0.59
C LYS A 136 -21.55 19.22 1.30
N GLY A 137 -21.70 20.38 0.64
CA GLY A 137 -22.49 21.48 1.15
C GLY A 137 -23.96 21.12 1.36
N LYS A 138 -24.55 20.35 0.44
CA LYS A 138 -25.93 19.84 0.56
C LYS A 138 -26.05 18.81 1.70
N ALA A 139 -25.13 17.86 1.78
CA ALA A 139 -25.08 16.88 2.86
C ALA A 139 -25.01 17.56 4.23
N TYR A 140 -24.19 18.60 4.36
CA TYR A 140 -24.08 19.40 5.58
C TYR A 140 -25.41 20.07 5.99
N MET A 141 -26.22 20.51 5.03
CA MET A 141 -27.52 21.12 5.28
C MET A 141 -28.58 20.11 5.72
N LEU A 142 -28.54 18.89 5.19
CA LEU A 142 -29.52 17.85 5.45
C LEU A 142 -29.38 17.22 6.85
N VAL A 143 -28.18 17.22 7.43
CA VAL A 143 -27.92 16.58 8.71
C VAL A 143 -28.20 17.55 9.89
N PRO A 144 -29.02 17.17 10.90
CA PRO A 144 -29.29 18.01 12.02
C PRO A 144 -28.18 18.04 13.09
N GLU A 145 -27.45 16.93 13.24
CA GLU A 145 -26.52 16.70 14.33
C GLU A 145 -25.18 17.44 14.16
N LYS A 146 -24.72 18.11 15.23
CA LYS A 146 -23.51 18.93 15.22
C LYS A 146 -22.24 18.11 14.95
N GLU A 147 -22.13 16.91 15.53
CA GLU A 147 -20.96 16.04 15.36
C GLU A 147 -20.84 15.53 13.93
N THR A 148 -21.94 15.10 13.34
CA THR A 148 -22.01 14.68 11.95
C THR A 148 -21.70 15.84 11.00
N LYS A 149 -22.19 17.04 11.30
CA LYS A 149 -21.83 18.25 10.54
C LYS A 149 -20.32 18.51 10.55
N LEU A 150 -19.66 18.32 11.69
CA LEU A 150 -18.20 18.45 11.79
C LEU A 150 -17.47 17.39 10.97
N ALA A 151 -17.95 16.14 11.01
CA ALA A 151 -17.40 15.06 10.21
C ALA A 151 -17.52 15.35 8.70
N ILE A 152 -18.69 15.77 8.22
CA ILE A 152 -18.89 16.16 6.82
C ILE A 152 -18.00 17.35 6.44
N ARG A 153 -17.91 18.37 7.30
CA ARG A 153 -17.05 19.54 7.04
C ARG A 153 -15.58 19.19 6.92
N SER A 154 -15.09 18.22 7.68
CA SER A 154 -13.70 17.76 7.66
C SER A 154 -13.36 16.90 6.45
N LYS A 155 -14.36 16.35 5.74
CA LYS A 155 -14.12 15.56 4.52
C LYS A 155 -13.44 16.40 3.46
N LYS A 156 -12.39 15.82 2.87
CA LYS A 156 -11.67 16.40 1.74
C LYS A 156 -11.94 15.57 0.50
N TYR A 157 -12.02 16.24 -0.63
CA TYR A 157 -12.03 15.55 -1.91
C TYR A 157 -10.80 14.65 -2.03
N LYS A 158 -11.04 13.41 -2.43
CA LYS A 158 -9.99 12.45 -2.79
C LYS A 158 -10.26 12.00 -4.21
N ASP A 159 -9.34 12.33 -5.09
CA ASP A 159 -9.39 11.80 -6.45
C ASP A 159 -9.20 10.29 -6.41
N PRO A 160 -10.13 9.46 -6.94
CA PRO A 160 -10.04 8.01 -6.79
C PRO A 160 -8.75 7.41 -7.35
N GLN A 161 -8.29 7.91 -8.52
CA GLN A 161 -7.06 7.42 -9.15
C GLN A 161 -5.80 7.83 -8.39
N ILE A 162 -5.80 9.04 -7.84
CA ILE A 162 -4.69 9.54 -7.01
C ILE A 162 -4.71 8.88 -5.64
N ALA A 163 -5.90 8.66 -5.06
CA ALA A 163 -6.05 8.01 -3.75
C ALA A 163 -5.53 6.57 -3.75
N GLU A 164 -5.73 5.82 -4.82
CA GLU A 164 -5.16 4.48 -4.98
C GLU A 164 -3.64 4.54 -4.95
N ILE A 165 -3.02 5.42 -5.73
CA ILE A 165 -1.56 5.60 -5.74
C ILE A 165 -1.04 6.09 -4.39
N ASP A 166 -1.74 7.02 -3.72
CA ASP A 166 -1.35 7.52 -2.40
C ASP A 166 -1.44 6.42 -1.33
N ASN A 167 -2.39 5.49 -1.44
CA ASN A 167 -2.47 4.31 -0.59
C ASN A 167 -1.28 3.36 -0.84
N ASP A 168 -0.91 3.11 -2.10
CA ASP A 168 0.24 2.29 -2.44
C ASP A 168 1.54 2.93 -1.91
N ILE A 169 1.71 4.25 -2.05
CA ILE A 169 2.85 4.99 -1.48
C ILE A 169 2.90 4.82 0.04
N ALA A 170 1.75 4.92 0.71
CA ALA A 170 1.67 4.73 2.15
C ALA A 170 2.04 3.28 2.55
N GLN A 171 1.56 2.27 1.81
CA GLN A 171 1.95 0.88 2.05
C GLN A 171 3.46 0.68 1.93
N VAL A 172 4.10 1.24 0.90
CA VAL A 172 5.56 1.18 0.73
C VAL A 172 6.29 1.79 1.93
N GLN A 173 5.79 2.90 2.48
CA GLN A 173 6.38 3.53 3.67
C GLN A 173 6.26 2.67 4.94
N TYR A 174 5.16 1.90 5.07
CA TYR A 174 4.94 1.01 6.22
C TYR A 174 5.63 -0.35 6.09
N MET A 175 6.11 -0.72 4.91
CA MET A 175 6.82 -1.99 4.69
C MET A 175 8.14 -2.13 5.46
N ASP A 176 8.58 -1.06 6.14
CA ASP A 176 9.84 -1.11 6.90
C ASP A 176 9.82 -2.10 8.07
N SER A 177 8.65 -2.39 8.63
CA SER A 177 8.49 -3.32 9.76
C SER A 177 8.20 -4.77 9.35
N ASP A 178 7.56 -5.00 8.19
CA ASP A 178 6.95 -6.30 7.85
C ASP A 178 7.37 -6.88 6.50
N PHE A 179 8.49 -6.41 5.94
CA PHE A 179 8.96 -6.84 4.60
C PHE A 179 9.11 -8.35 4.45
N LEU A 180 9.53 -9.05 5.50
CA LEU A 180 9.77 -10.50 5.48
C LEU A 180 8.53 -11.34 5.80
N SER A 181 7.46 -10.73 6.31
CA SER A 181 6.24 -11.45 6.71
C SER A 181 5.63 -12.31 5.58
N PRO A 182 5.52 -11.83 4.32
CA PRO A 182 5.00 -12.64 3.22
C PRO A 182 5.99 -13.70 2.70
N VAL A 183 7.26 -13.62 3.08
CA VAL A 183 8.34 -14.49 2.58
C VAL A 183 8.59 -15.64 3.55
N LEU A 184 8.47 -15.40 4.85
CA LEU A 184 8.65 -16.42 5.88
C LEU A 184 7.38 -17.26 6.03
N PRO A 185 7.48 -18.59 6.17
CA PRO A 185 6.34 -19.44 6.47
C PRO A 185 5.67 -19.07 7.81
N LEU A 186 4.38 -19.36 7.93
CA LEU A 186 3.65 -19.17 9.18
C LEU A 186 4.34 -19.87 10.35
N GLY A 187 4.59 -19.13 11.43
CA GLY A 187 5.27 -19.62 12.62
C GLY A 187 6.79 -19.57 12.57
N VAL A 188 7.37 -18.92 11.57
CA VAL A 188 8.82 -18.67 11.46
C VAL A 188 9.08 -17.17 11.62
N ASP A 189 9.68 -16.78 12.73
CA ASP A 189 9.78 -15.37 13.13
C ASP A 189 11.08 -14.68 12.69
N SER A 190 12.02 -15.44 12.10
CA SER A 190 13.31 -14.90 11.71
C SER A 190 13.97 -15.66 10.54
N VAL A 191 14.86 -14.96 9.82
CA VAL A 191 15.73 -15.56 8.81
C VAL A 191 16.57 -16.67 9.39
N GLU A 192 17.10 -16.51 10.61
CA GLU A 192 17.89 -17.52 11.30
C GLU A 192 17.08 -18.80 11.53
N SER A 193 15.86 -18.66 12.06
CA SER A 193 14.96 -19.79 12.31
C SER A 193 14.61 -20.52 11.00
N TYR A 194 14.37 -19.79 9.92
CA TYR A 194 14.09 -20.36 8.61
C TYR A 194 15.28 -21.15 8.05
N VAL A 195 16.47 -20.57 8.09
CA VAL A 195 17.70 -21.15 7.49
C VAL A 195 18.21 -22.33 8.30
N THR A 196 18.25 -22.20 9.62
CA THR A 196 18.84 -23.22 10.51
C THR A 196 17.87 -24.30 10.95
N GLY A 197 16.56 -24.04 10.84
CA GLY A 197 15.51 -24.94 11.36
C GLY A 197 15.46 -25.01 12.89
N VAL A 198 16.14 -24.09 13.57
CA VAL A 198 16.14 -24.01 15.03
C VAL A 198 15.14 -22.94 15.45
N ASP A 199 14.10 -23.36 16.13
CA ASP A 199 13.17 -22.44 16.76
C ASP A 199 13.82 -21.83 18.01
N MET A 200 14.32 -20.59 17.88
CA MET A 200 15.03 -19.88 18.94
C MET A 200 14.11 -19.49 20.11
N SER A 201 12.80 -19.61 19.97
CA SER A 201 11.85 -19.36 21.07
C SER A 201 12.09 -20.29 22.27
N ASN A 202 12.68 -21.46 22.04
CA ASN A 202 13.03 -22.41 23.08
C ASN A 202 14.42 -22.18 23.74
N PHE A 203 15.28 -21.32 23.16
CA PHE A 203 16.62 -21.06 23.70
C PHE A 203 16.63 -20.01 24.81
N PHE A 204 15.72 -19.05 24.79
CA PHE A 204 15.67 -17.97 25.79
C PHE A 204 14.89 -18.33 27.05
N PHE A 205 14.09 -19.38 27.06
CA PHE A 205 13.33 -19.82 28.25
C PHE A 205 13.81 -21.12 28.88
N GLY A 206 14.87 -21.74 28.36
CA GLY A 206 15.41 -23.02 28.84
C GLY A 206 16.52 -22.95 29.91
N GLY A 207 16.77 -21.80 30.49
CA GLY A 207 17.90 -21.56 31.40
C GLY A 207 17.53 -21.25 32.84
N VAL A 208 16.50 -21.93 33.43
CA VAL A 208 16.33 -21.98 34.89
C VAL A 208 15.77 -23.36 35.26
N LYS A 209 16.66 -24.28 35.58
CA LYS A 209 16.44 -25.37 36.55
C LYS A 209 17.67 -25.53 37.39
#